data_68f80ed2a3cfb42ff2ec62f9741e6696
#
_entry.id   68f80ed2a3cfb42ff2ec62f9741e6696
#
_cell.length_a   1.000
_cell.length_b   1.000
_cell.length_c   1.000
_cell.angle_alpha   90.00
_cell.angle_beta   90.00
_cell.angle_gamma   90.00
#
_symmetry.space_group_name_H-M   'P 1'
#
loop_
_entity.id
_entity.type
_entity.pdbx_description
1 polymer ?
#
loop_
_entity_poly.entity_id
_entity_poly.type
_entity_poly.pdbx_seq_one_letter_code
_entity_poly.pdbx_strand_id
1 'polypeptide(L)'
;MIGEVFTWLNDPAHWRGTFAMTGIVDQLLAHIRYSVIALLIAIAIALPLGLAIGHTGRGTAAVSAANALRALPSVGVLVLLTIVISPHFHGRTDTGFVIPTEVVLVLLAVPPILANTYAGVQSISPAARDAAIGMGMTQWQVLRGVELPCSLPLILSGVRSATLQVIATATIASYVTLGGLGRFIYDGLAQQDFPQMVSGGVLVAALALAAELLLGLLQRYAVSRGVSERFAKSRAPAQDPREADVLRTAGSTPPQYTPTTGEIRSARSSP
;
A
#
# COMPACT_ATOMS: atom_id res chain seq x y z
N MET A 1 -27.22 -0.07 18.83
CA MET A 1 -25.82 -0.12 18.34
C MET A 1 -25.43 1.08 17.45
N ILE A 2 -25.99 1.28 16.24
CA ILE A 2 -25.56 2.44 15.39
C ILE A 2 -25.83 3.77 16.09
N GLY A 3 -27.01 3.96 16.71
CA GLY A 3 -27.33 5.18 17.47
C GLY A 3 -26.39 5.43 18.66
N GLU A 4 -25.98 4.40 19.36
CA GLU A 4 -25.05 4.49 20.50
C GLU A 4 -23.66 4.91 20.06
N VAL A 5 -23.18 4.43 18.91
CA VAL A 5 -21.91 4.86 18.29
C VAL A 5 -21.97 6.36 17.94
N PHE A 6 -23.10 6.82 17.35
CA PHE A 6 -23.29 8.26 17.07
C PHE A 6 -23.33 9.08 18.35
N THR A 7 -24.00 8.60 19.39
CA THR A 7 -24.04 9.28 20.69
C THR A 7 -22.64 9.37 21.30
N TRP A 8 -21.88 8.27 21.25
CA TRP A 8 -20.52 8.23 21.77
C TRP A 8 -19.58 9.20 21.00
N LEU A 9 -19.65 9.24 19.66
CA LEU A 9 -18.84 10.15 18.82
C LEU A 9 -19.24 11.61 18.98
N ASN A 10 -20.49 11.92 19.33
CA ASN A 10 -20.97 13.30 19.49
C ASN A 10 -20.78 13.83 20.94
N ASP A 11 -20.32 13.01 21.89
CA ASP A 11 -20.07 13.46 23.25
C ASP A 11 -18.77 14.31 23.30
N PRO A 12 -18.87 15.62 23.65
CA PRO A 12 -17.70 16.50 23.76
C PRO A 12 -16.66 16.02 24.78
N ALA A 13 -17.07 15.23 25.78
CA ALA A 13 -16.15 14.68 26.77
C ALA A 13 -15.13 13.71 26.15
N HIS A 14 -15.55 12.91 25.14
CA HIS A 14 -14.65 11.99 24.44
C HIS A 14 -13.66 12.72 23.52
N TRP A 15 -14.01 13.90 23.01
CA TRP A 15 -13.12 14.67 22.14
C TRP A 15 -11.99 15.35 22.90
N ARG A 16 -12.30 15.96 24.03
CA ARG A 16 -11.32 16.73 24.84
C ARG A 16 -10.59 15.89 25.88
N GLY A 17 -11.09 14.69 26.15
CA GLY A 17 -10.64 13.85 27.23
C GLY A 17 -11.14 14.34 28.60
N THR A 18 -10.99 13.46 29.58
CA THR A 18 -11.29 13.74 30.98
C THR A 18 -10.06 13.38 31.81
N PHE A 19 -10.08 13.68 33.12
CA PHE A 19 -8.97 13.31 34.03
C PHE A 19 -8.65 11.80 34.03
N ALA A 20 -9.60 10.96 33.58
CA ALA A 20 -9.46 9.51 33.54
C ALA A 20 -9.22 8.93 32.14
N MET A 21 -9.47 9.70 31.06
CA MET A 21 -9.39 9.22 29.67
C MET A 21 -8.79 10.28 28.76
N THR A 22 -7.77 9.92 28.01
CA THR A 22 -7.19 10.75 26.94
C THR A 22 -8.21 10.95 25.81
N GLY A 23 -8.35 12.18 25.31
CA GLY A 23 -9.34 12.52 24.30
C GLY A 23 -9.03 11.97 22.91
N ILE A 24 -10.06 11.97 22.06
CA ILE A 24 -9.94 11.55 20.64
C ILE A 24 -8.87 12.39 19.94
N VAL A 25 -8.79 13.70 20.21
CA VAL A 25 -7.81 14.59 19.57
C VAL A 25 -6.38 14.19 19.92
N ASP A 26 -6.10 13.89 21.19
CA ASP A 26 -4.76 13.48 21.64
C ASP A 26 -4.36 12.13 21.01
N GLN A 27 -5.29 11.18 20.97
CA GLN A 27 -5.06 9.86 20.36
C GLN A 27 -4.89 9.96 18.84
N LEU A 28 -5.62 10.85 18.17
CA LEU A 28 -5.49 11.14 16.75
C LEU A 28 -4.11 11.75 16.44
N LEU A 29 -3.68 12.73 17.23
CA LEU A 29 -2.37 13.36 17.06
C LEU A 29 -1.22 12.37 17.30
N ALA A 30 -1.34 11.52 18.33
CA ALA A 30 -0.38 10.44 18.58
C ALA A 30 -0.32 9.48 17.38
N HIS A 31 -1.46 9.04 16.86
CA HIS A 31 -1.55 8.15 15.70
C HIS A 31 -0.90 8.75 14.44
N ILE A 32 -1.21 10.01 14.13
CA ILE A 32 -0.62 10.74 13.01
C ILE A 32 0.89 10.89 13.21
N ARG A 33 1.34 11.24 14.41
CA ARG A 33 2.76 11.43 14.72
C ARG A 33 3.58 10.17 14.42
N TYR A 34 3.18 9.01 14.98
CA TYR A 34 3.87 7.74 14.72
C TYR A 34 3.82 7.37 13.23
N SER A 35 2.66 7.52 12.60
CA SER A 35 2.50 7.21 11.17
C SER A 35 3.39 8.07 10.28
N VAL A 36 3.49 9.37 10.55
CA VAL A 36 4.30 10.30 9.76
C VAL A 36 5.79 10.05 9.97
N ILE A 37 6.24 9.82 11.22
CA ILE A 37 7.65 9.52 11.52
C ILE A 37 8.08 8.25 10.79
N ALA A 38 7.32 7.16 10.96
CA ALA A 38 7.60 5.89 10.29
C ALA A 38 7.65 6.05 8.76
N LEU A 39 6.68 6.77 8.19
CA LEU A 39 6.60 7.01 6.74
C LEU A 39 7.79 7.81 6.22
N LEU A 40 8.19 8.88 6.92
CA LEU A 40 9.35 9.69 6.54
C LEU A 40 10.65 8.88 6.56
N ILE A 41 10.86 8.06 7.59
CA ILE A 41 12.02 7.17 7.69
C ILE A 41 11.97 6.14 6.55
N ALA A 42 10.81 5.53 6.30
CA ALA A 42 10.65 4.55 5.22
C ALA A 42 10.91 5.15 3.83
N ILE A 43 10.44 6.37 3.56
CA ILE A 43 10.71 7.11 2.33
C ILE A 43 12.22 7.40 2.19
N ALA A 44 12.85 7.88 3.26
CA ALA A 44 14.28 8.20 3.27
C ALA A 44 15.17 6.97 2.96
N ILE A 45 14.72 5.77 3.30
CA ILE A 45 15.42 4.52 3.03
C ILE A 45 15.01 3.94 1.67
N ALA A 46 13.71 3.75 1.45
CA ALA A 46 13.20 2.97 0.31
C ALA A 46 13.28 3.72 -1.02
N LEU A 47 13.10 5.05 -1.02
CA LEU A 47 13.13 5.84 -2.24
C LEU A 47 14.52 5.85 -2.89
N PRO A 48 15.62 6.19 -2.17
CA PRO A 48 16.96 6.15 -2.75
C PRO A 48 17.37 4.74 -3.19
N LEU A 49 17.04 3.72 -2.39
CA LEU A 49 17.33 2.33 -2.74
C LEU A 49 16.57 1.89 -3.99
N GLY A 50 15.28 2.22 -4.08
CA GLY A 50 14.45 1.89 -5.25
C GLY A 50 14.92 2.57 -6.52
N LEU A 51 15.31 3.84 -6.44
CA LEU A 51 15.90 4.59 -7.55
C LEU A 51 17.24 3.99 -7.96
N ALA A 52 18.14 3.69 -7.02
CA ALA A 52 19.44 3.12 -7.30
C ALA A 52 19.33 1.72 -7.95
N ILE A 53 18.48 0.85 -7.42
CA ILE A 53 18.23 -0.49 -7.98
C ILE A 53 17.58 -0.39 -9.36
N GLY A 54 16.58 0.50 -9.52
CA GLY A 54 15.89 0.72 -10.77
C GLY A 54 16.81 1.27 -11.87
N HIS A 55 17.66 2.24 -11.54
CA HIS A 55 18.60 2.87 -12.45
C HIS A 55 19.72 1.93 -12.88
N THR A 56 20.31 1.19 -11.93
CA THR A 56 21.47 0.32 -12.20
C THR A 56 21.07 -1.07 -12.70
N GLY A 57 19.84 -1.49 -12.51
CA GLY A 57 19.36 -2.85 -12.76
C GLY A 57 19.98 -3.92 -11.83
N ARG A 58 20.76 -3.50 -10.82
CA ARG A 58 21.46 -4.38 -9.87
C ARG A 58 20.76 -4.38 -8.52
N GLY A 59 20.77 -5.53 -7.83
CA GLY A 59 20.20 -5.63 -6.49
C GLY A 59 18.68 -5.93 -6.45
N THR A 60 18.11 -6.47 -7.51
CA THR A 60 16.69 -6.89 -7.57
C THR A 60 16.32 -7.87 -6.47
N ALA A 61 17.28 -8.66 -5.97
CA ALA A 61 17.11 -9.52 -4.80
C ALA A 61 16.68 -8.74 -3.55
N ALA A 62 17.12 -7.49 -3.37
CA ALA A 62 16.71 -6.65 -2.27
C ALA A 62 15.22 -6.26 -2.36
N VAL A 63 14.69 -6.04 -3.57
CA VAL A 63 13.25 -5.79 -3.78
C VAL A 63 12.44 -7.04 -3.43
N SER A 64 12.92 -8.22 -3.84
CA SER A 64 12.28 -9.50 -3.53
C SER A 64 12.31 -9.78 -2.02
N ALA A 65 13.46 -9.56 -1.37
CA ALA A 65 13.61 -9.70 0.07
C ALA A 65 12.71 -8.74 0.85
N ALA A 66 12.63 -7.46 0.42
CA ALA A 66 11.71 -6.51 1.02
C ALA A 66 10.24 -6.94 0.89
N ASN A 67 9.84 -7.48 -0.27
CA ASN A 67 8.50 -8.01 -0.44
C ASN A 67 8.21 -9.23 0.45
N ALA A 68 9.22 -10.08 0.72
CA ALA A 68 9.08 -11.21 1.64
C ALA A 68 8.82 -10.76 3.10
N LEU A 69 9.27 -9.56 3.51
CA LEU A 69 8.97 -8.99 4.82
C LEU A 69 7.46 -8.82 5.08
N ARG A 70 6.66 -8.67 4.04
CA ARG A 70 5.19 -8.58 4.16
C ARG A 70 4.54 -9.88 4.65
N ALA A 71 5.23 -11.01 4.51
CA ALA A 71 4.74 -12.29 5.02
C ALA A 71 4.92 -12.44 6.54
N LEU A 72 5.70 -11.54 7.17
CA LEU A 72 5.90 -11.58 8.61
C LEU A 72 4.63 -11.12 9.34
N PRO A 73 4.20 -11.85 10.38
CA PRO A 73 3.06 -11.42 11.20
C PRO A 73 3.44 -10.17 12.01
N SER A 74 2.85 -9.03 11.64
CA SER A 74 3.19 -7.71 12.22
C SER A 74 3.09 -7.67 13.73
N VAL A 75 2.06 -8.29 14.30
CA VAL A 75 1.88 -8.40 15.76
C VAL A 75 3.01 -9.21 16.40
N GLY A 76 3.36 -10.34 15.79
CA GLY A 76 4.45 -11.21 16.30
C GLY A 76 5.79 -10.49 16.29
N VAL A 77 6.10 -9.77 15.23
CA VAL A 77 7.34 -8.97 15.12
C VAL A 77 7.33 -7.84 16.17
N LEU A 78 6.18 -7.15 16.34
CA LEU A 78 6.05 -6.08 17.34
C LEU A 78 6.31 -6.60 18.75
N VAL A 79 5.67 -7.70 19.13
CA VAL A 79 5.83 -8.30 20.47
C VAL A 79 7.28 -8.76 20.67
N LEU A 80 7.85 -9.44 19.67
CA LEU A 80 9.24 -9.91 19.72
C LEU A 80 10.22 -8.74 19.91
N LEU A 81 10.11 -7.70 19.11
CA LEU A 81 10.98 -6.52 19.21
C LEU A 81 10.77 -5.78 20.52
N THR A 82 9.55 -5.70 21.02
CA THR A 82 9.27 -5.10 22.33
C THR A 82 9.97 -5.87 23.45
N ILE A 83 9.88 -7.20 23.45
CA ILE A 83 10.54 -8.04 24.47
C ILE A 83 12.07 -7.89 24.41
N VAL A 84 12.64 -7.80 23.20
CA VAL A 84 14.10 -7.72 23.01
C VAL A 84 14.63 -6.32 23.31
N ILE A 85 13.94 -5.27 22.85
CA ILE A 85 14.45 -3.89 22.89
C ILE A 85 14.07 -3.19 24.20
N SER A 86 12.85 -3.38 24.71
CA SER A 86 12.36 -2.66 25.88
C SER A 86 13.26 -2.78 27.14
N PRO A 87 13.86 -3.96 27.46
CA PRO A 87 14.73 -4.08 28.63
C PRO A 87 16.00 -3.24 28.59
N HIS A 88 16.41 -2.75 27.42
CA HIS A 88 17.62 -1.91 27.27
C HIS A 88 17.35 -0.43 27.58
N PHE A 89 16.08 -0.05 27.69
CA PHE A 89 15.68 1.33 28.03
C PHE A 89 15.21 1.40 29.47
N HIS A 90 16.11 1.83 30.37
CA HIS A 90 15.83 2.03 31.78
C HIS A 90 15.47 3.50 32.00
N GLY A 91 14.20 3.80 32.32
CA GLY A 91 13.74 5.15 32.59
C GLY A 91 12.22 5.28 32.64
N ARG A 92 11.75 6.50 32.99
CA ARG A 92 10.31 6.86 33.03
C ARG A 92 9.76 7.26 31.63
N THR A 93 10.49 7.01 30.55
CA THR A 93 10.12 7.38 29.20
C THR A 93 9.57 6.17 28.45
N ASP A 94 8.55 6.38 27.63
CA ASP A 94 7.90 5.35 26.80
C ASP A 94 8.79 4.86 25.64
N THR A 95 10.07 5.28 25.60
CA THR A 95 11.01 4.96 24.49
C THR A 95 11.19 3.46 24.28
N GLY A 96 11.13 2.65 25.35
CA GLY A 96 11.20 1.19 25.27
C GLY A 96 10.07 0.56 24.44
N PHE A 97 8.94 1.24 24.29
CA PHE A 97 7.80 0.80 23.47
C PHE A 97 7.72 1.54 22.14
N VAL A 98 8.11 2.82 22.12
CA VAL A 98 8.09 3.65 20.91
C VAL A 98 9.05 3.11 19.84
N ILE A 99 10.29 2.78 20.21
CA ILE A 99 11.31 2.33 19.26
C ILE A 99 10.92 1.01 18.56
N PRO A 100 10.54 -0.06 19.27
CA PRO A 100 10.08 -1.29 18.60
C PRO A 100 8.92 -1.04 17.66
N THR A 101 7.96 -0.21 18.06
CA THR A 101 6.80 0.14 17.25
C THR A 101 7.20 0.86 15.97
N GLU A 102 8.02 1.92 16.07
CA GLU A 102 8.50 2.65 14.90
C GLU A 102 9.29 1.74 13.95
N VAL A 103 10.14 0.86 14.48
CA VAL A 103 10.88 -0.12 13.65
C VAL A 103 9.93 -1.02 12.86
N VAL A 104 8.87 -1.53 13.49
CA VAL A 104 7.88 -2.37 12.79
C VAL A 104 7.13 -1.59 11.73
N LEU A 105 6.69 -0.36 12.05
CA LEU A 105 5.98 0.49 11.09
C LEU A 105 6.85 0.81 9.87
N VAL A 106 8.13 1.16 10.09
CA VAL A 106 9.12 1.40 9.03
C VAL A 106 9.34 0.13 8.20
N LEU A 107 9.54 -1.02 8.87
CA LEU A 107 9.77 -2.30 8.21
C LEU A 107 8.64 -2.67 7.24
N LEU A 108 7.39 -2.38 7.61
CA LEU A 108 6.22 -2.65 6.79
C LEU A 108 5.97 -1.58 5.72
N ALA A 109 6.44 -0.34 5.93
CA ALA A 109 6.29 0.74 4.97
C ALA A 109 7.33 0.69 3.83
N VAL A 110 8.53 0.16 4.09
CA VAL A 110 9.63 0.07 3.10
C VAL A 110 9.25 -0.74 1.85
N PRO A 111 8.67 -1.95 1.93
CA PRO A 111 8.38 -2.76 0.75
C PRO A 111 7.49 -2.09 -0.31
N PRO A 112 6.34 -1.47 0.03
CA PRO A 112 5.50 -0.83 -0.98
C PRO A 112 6.19 0.34 -1.67
N ILE A 113 6.96 1.15 -0.93
CA ILE A 113 7.68 2.29 -1.50
C ILE A 113 8.81 1.80 -2.41
N LEU A 114 9.62 0.85 -1.94
CA LEU A 114 10.75 0.29 -2.67
C LEU A 114 10.29 -0.38 -3.98
N ALA A 115 9.29 -1.26 -3.90
CA ALA A 115 8.80 -2.01 -5.06
C ALA A 115 8.18 -1.08 -6.12
N ASN A 116 7.38 -0.10 -5.70
CA ASN A 116 6.78 0.84 -6.64
C ASN A 116 7.79 1.82 -7.22
N THR A 117 8.79 2.26 -6.45
CA THR A 117 9.89 3.09 -6.97
C THR A 117 10.69 2.33 -8.01
N TYR A 118 11.10 1.10 -7.70
CA TYR A 118 11.79 0.22 -8.65
C TYR A 118 10.97 0.00 -9.93
N ALA A 119 9.69 -0.39 -9.79
CA ALA A 119 8.80 -0.61 -10.93
C ALA A 119 8.60 0.67 -11.76
N GLY A 120 8.53 1.84 -11.10
CA GLY A 120 8.42 3.14 -11.76
C GLY A 120 9.61 3.41 -12.68
N VAL A 121 10.82 3.21 -12.20
CA VAL A 121 12.04 3.38 -13.00
C VAL A 121 12.12 2.34 -14.12
N GLN A 122 11.76 1.08 -13.84
CA GLN A 122 11.78 0.01 -14.86
C GLN A 122 10.70 0.17 -15.95
N SER A 123 9.64 0.92 -15.70
CA SER A 123 8.58 1.17 -16.68
C SER A 123 8.97 2.15 -17.78
N ILE A 124 10.13 2.81 -17.65
CA ILE A 124 10.61 3.80 -18.63
C ILE A 124 11.20 3.08 -19.83
N SER A 125 10.77 3.47 -21.03
CA SER A 125 11.23 2.84 -22.27
C SER A 125 12.77 3.01 -22.44
N PRO A 126 13.48 1.95 -22.86
CA PRO A 126 14.91 2.04 -23.16
C PRO A 126 15.22 3.17 -24.17
N ALA A 127 14.38 3.33 -25.20
CA ALA A 127 14.54 4.36 -26.21
C ALA A 127 14.56 5.79 -25.61
N ALA A 128 13.78 6.06 -24.55
CA ALA A 128 13.82 7.36 -23.90
C ALA A 128 15.14 7.59 -23.12
N ARG A 129 15.70 6.54 -22.52
CA ARG A 129 17.02 6.60 -21.87
C ARG A 129 18.13 6.79 -22.88
N ASP A 130 18.10 6.02 -23.98
CA ASP A 130 19.10 6.10 -25.06
C ASP A 130 19.09 7.47 -25.72
N ALA A 131 17.92 8.04 -25.97
CA ALA A 131 17.79 9.40 -26.50
C ALA A 131 18.40 10.45 -25.57
N ALA A 132 18.17 10.34 -24.25
CA ALA A 132 18.76 11.25 -23.26
C ALA A 132 20.30 11.14 -23.24
N ILE A 133 20.83 9.92 -23.28
CA ILE A 133 22.28 9.67 -23.35
C ILE A 133 22.84 10.19 -24.67
N GLY A 134 22.15 9.97 -25.80
CA GLY A 134 22.54 10.49 -27.12
C GLY A 134 22.58 12.01 -27.20
N MET A 135 21.78 12.71 -26.38
CA MET A 135 21.86 14.17 -26.20
C MET A 135 22.99 14.63 -25.27
N GLY A 136 23.84 13.72 -24.79
CA GLY A 136 24.97 14.04 -23.94
C GLY A 136 24.66 14.11 -22.43
N MET A 137 23.49 13.62 -21.97
CA MET A 137 23.16 13.61 -20.54
C MET A 137 24.02 12.57 -19.81
N THR A 138 24.58 12.97 -18.67
CA THR A 138 25.23 12.04 -17.74
C THR A 138 24.19 11.15 -17.06
N GLN A 139 24.60 9.99 -16.50
CA GLN A 139 23.71 9.07 -15.80
C GLN A 139 22.90 9.76 -14.69
N TRP A 140 23.50 10.68 -13.95
CA TRP A 140 22.83 11.46 -12.93
C TRP A 140 21.78 12.43 -13.49
N GLN A 141 22.06 13.01 -14.65
CA GLN A 141 21.09 13.87 -15.37
C GLN A 141 19.92 13.03 -15.91
N VAL A 142 20.20 11.84 -16.45
CA VAL A 142 19.15 10.89 -16.86
C VAL A 142 18.25 10.50 -15.68
N LEU A 143 18.85 10.14 -14.52
CA LEU A 143 18.11 9.79 -13.33
C LEU A 143 17.20 10.94 -12.88
N ARG A 144 17.73 12.17 -12.77
CA ARG A 144 16.96 13.32 -12.27
C ARG A 144 16.02 13.94 -13.30
N GLY A 145 16.42 14.00 -14.56
CA GLY A 145 15.69 14.69 -15.62
C GLY A 145 14.67 13.82 -16.35
N VAL A 146 14.89 12.51 -16.38
CA VAL A 146 14.02 11.58 -17.11
C VAL A 146 13.39 10.54 -16.19
N GLU A 147 14.21 9.77 -15.45
CA GLU A 147 13.71 8.62 -14.70
C GLU A 147 12.84 9.04 -13.50
N LEU A 148 13.30 9.97 -12.68
CA LEU A 148 12.57 10.41 -11.50
C LEU A 148 11.20 11.06 -11.85
N PRO A 149 11.13 12.03 -12.79
CA PRO A 149 9.84 12.62 -13.17
C PRO A 149 8.87 11.59 -13.79
N CYS A 150 9.37 10.69 -14.63
CA CYS A 150 8.55 9.67 -15.28
C CYS A 150 8.06 8.58 -14.31
N SER A 151 8.85 8.25 -13.28
CA SER A 151 8.50 7.27 -12.25
C SER A 151 7.63 7.84 -11.12
N LEU A 152 7.49 9.16 -11.02
CA LEU A 152 6.78 9.83 -9.94
C LEU A 152 5.36 9.30 -9.67
N PRO A 153 4.52 8.97 -10.69
CA PRO A 153 3.19 8.41 -10.44
C PRO A 153 3.22 7.09 -9.65
N LEU A 154 4.17 6.20 -9.96
CA LEU A 154 4.32 4.94 -9.26
C LEU A 154 4.95 5.13 -7.88
N ILE A 155 5.91 6.03 -7.75
CA ILE A 155 6.52 6.39 -6.46
C ILE A 155 5.41 6.87 -5.50
N LEU A 156 4.58 7.82 -5.93
CA LEU A 156 3.47 8.33 -5.12
C LEU A 156 2.43 7.25 -4.80
N SER A 157 2.17 6.34 -5.74
CA SER A 157 1.31 5.17 -5.48
C SER A 157 1.90 4.26 -4.41
N GLY A 158 3.22 4.06 -4.40
CA GLY A 158 3.94 3.33 -3.37
C GLY A 158 3.83 3.97 -2.00
N VAL A 159 4.04 5.29 -1.92
CA VAL A 159 3.88 6.07 -0.68
C VAL A 159 2.45 5.98 -0.16
N ARG A 160 1.45 6.12 -1.04
CA ARG A 160 0.04 6.00 -0.69
C ARG A 160 -0.30 4.62 -0.11
N SER A 161 0.16 3.54 -0.75
CA SER A 161 -0.02 2.18 -0.22
C SER A 161 0.68 1.99 1.13
N ALA A 162 1.89 2.53 1.29
CA ALA A 162 2.63 2.50 2.56
C ALA A 162 1.89 3.26 3.67
N THR A 163 1.31 4.42 3.35
CA THR A 163 0.57 5.23 4.32
C THR A 163 -0.64 4.48 4.87
N LEU A 164 -1.43 3.85 4.00
CA LEU A 164 -2.58 3.04 4.44
C LEU A 164 -2.15 1.85 5.29
N GLN A 165 -1.06 1.18 4.89
CA GLN A 165 -0.47 0.08 5.65
C GLN A 165 -0.02 0.53 7.04
N VAL A 166 0.69 1.67 7.14
CA VAL A 166 1.17 2.22 8.40
C VAL A 166 0.00 2.59 9.32
N ILE A 167 -1.02 3.31 8.82
CA ILE A 167 -2.20 3.68 9.61
C ILE A 167 -2.89 2.42 10.16
N ALA A 168 -3.11 1.41 9.32
CA ALA A 168 -3.73 0.16 9.77
C ALA A 168 -2.87 -0.57 10.82
N THR A 169 -1.54 -0.59 10.66
CA THR A 169 -0.64 -1.29 11.60
C THR A 169 -0.43 -0.49 12.88
N ALA A 170 -0.40 0.84 12.81
CA ALA A 170 -0.31 1.71 13.99
C ALA A 170 -1.52 1.52 14.94
N THR A 171 -2.67 1.10 14.42
CA THR A 171 -3.81 0.68 15.26
C THR A 171 -3.44 -0.48 16.18
N ILE A 172 -2.66 -1.44 15.68
CA ILE A 172 -2.18 -2.60 16.47
C ILE A 172 -1.12 -2.16 17.48
N ALA A 173 -0.32 -1.15 17.15
CA ALA A 173 0.69 -0.60 18.05
C ALA A 173 0.10 -0.07 19.37
N SER A 174 -1.16 0.35 19.38
CA SER A 174 -1.88 0.74 20.59
C SER A 174 -2.03 -0.40 21.60
N TYR A 175 -1.83 -1.65 21.19
CA TYR A 175 -1.81 -2.82 22.09
C TYR A 175 -0.64 -2.78 23.08
N VAL A 176 0.50 -2.22 22.67
CA VAL A 176 1.70 -2.06 23.53
C VAL A 176 1.72 -0.73 24.27
N THR A 177 0.57 -0.11 24.54
CA THR A 177 0.37 1.07 25.42
C THR A 177 0.81 2.44 24.89
N LEU A 178 1.12 2.58 23.59
CA LEU A 178 1.63 3.84 23.04
C LEU A 178 0.59 4.93 22.73
N GLY A 179 -0.68 4.65 22.94
CA GLY A 179 -1.73 5.55 22.49
C GLY A 179 -2.04 5.37 20.99
N GLY A 180 -2.82 6.31 20.44
CA GLY A 180 -3.35 6.24 19.09
C GLY A 180 -4.80 5.75 19.06
N LEU A 181 -5.46 5.91 17.92
CA LEU A 181 -6.90 5.60 17.78
C LEU A 181 -7.26 4.14 18.08
N GLY A 182 -6.31 3.21 17.92
CA GLY A 182 -6.48 1.81 18.28
C GLY A 182 -6.74 1.60 19.77
N ARG A 183 -6.37 2.56 20.63
CA ARG A 183 -6.62 2.51 22.08
C ARG A 183 -8.11 2.37 22.40
N PHE A 184 -8.96 3.11 21.68
CA PHE A 184 -10.41 3.00 21.87
C PHE A 184 -10.95 1.60 21.54
N ILE A 185 -10.34 0.91 20.55
CA ILE A 185 -10.73 -0.45 20.19
C ILE A 185 -10.34 -1.41 21.31
N TYR A 186 -9.10 -1.34 21.83
CA TYR A 186 -8.61 -2.26 22.87
C TYR A 186 -9.24 -2.01 24.23
N ASP A 187 -9.39 -0.73 24.61
CA ASP A 187 -10.04 -0.36 25.88
C ASP A 187 -11.52 -0.72 25.84
N GLY A 188 -12.23 -0.48 24.71
CA GLY A 188 -13.62 -0.89 24.52
C GLY A 188 -13.79 -2.41 24.56
N LEU A 189 -12.85 -3.16 23.97
CA LEU A 189 -12.85 -4.63 24.03
C LEU A 189 -12.65 -5.13 25.47
N ALA A 190 -11.72 -4.54 26.21
CA ALA A 190 -11.41 -4.93 27.58
C ALA A 190 -12.56 -4.63 28.55
N GLN A 191 -13.30 -3.54 28.31
CA GLN A 191 -14.45 -3.10 29.12
C GLN A 191 -15.77 -3.66 28.61
N GLN A 192 -15.77 -4.40 27.51
CA GLN A 192 -16.98 -4.86 26.79
C GLN A 192 -17.92 -3.72 26.36
N ASP A 193 -17.33 -2.53 26.15
CA ASP A 193 -18.00 -1.35 25.60
C ASP A 193 -17.94 -1.37 24.06
N PHE A 194 -18.93 -2.02 23.45
CA PHE A 194 -19.02 -2.15 22.00
C PHE A 194 -19.17 -0.80 21.26
N PRO A 195 -19.97 0.19 21.75
CA PRO A 195 -20.01 1.53 21.18
C PRO A 195 -18.63 2.19 21.08
N GLN A 196 -17.81 2.16 22.13
CA GLN A 196 -16.45 2.68 22.13
C GLN A 196 -15.56 1.94 21.13
N MET A 197 -15.59 0.61 21.12
CA MET A 197 -14.80 -0.23 20.23
C MET A 197 -15.10 0.08 18.76
N VAL A 198 -16.39 0.14 18.39
CA VAL A 198 -16.80 0.44 17.02
C VAL A 198 -16.44 1.88 16.64
N SER A 199 -16.62 2.83 17.56
CA SER A 199 -16.22 4.24 17.35
C SER A 199 -14.72 4.37 17.07
N GLY A 200 -13.88 3.64 17.80
CA GLY A 200 -12.44 3.56 17.52
C GLY A 200 -12.13 3.07 16.11
N GLY A 201 -12.82 2.00 15.66
CA GLY A 201 -12.70 1.49 14.30
C GLY A 201 -13.12 2.50 13.23
N VAL A 202 -14.23 3.22 13.46
CA VAL A 202 -14.73 4.28 12.57
C VAL A 202 -13.72 5.43 12.48
N LEU A 203 -13.11 5.85 13.60
CA LEU A 203 -12.10 6.90 13.61
C LEU A 203 -10.84 6.51 12.82
N VAL A 204 -10.37 5.27 12.96
CA VAL A 204 -9.23 4.76 12.17
C VAL A 204 -9.59 4.72 10.67
N ALA A 205 -10.78 4.24 10.33
CA ALA A 205 -11.23 4.20 8.94
C ALA A 205 -11.37 5.61 8.35
N ALA A 206 -11.89 6.56 9.12
CA ALA A 206 -11.98 7.96 8.71
C ALA A 206 -10.60 8.59 8.48
N LEU A 207 -9.62 8.32 9.37
CA LEU A 207 -8.25 8.77 9.20
C LEU A 207 -7.61 8.17 7.94
N ALA A 208 -7.77 6.86 7.71
CA ALA A 208 -7.26 6.20 6.53
C ALA A 208 -7.88 6.77 5.24
N LEU A 209 -9.20 7.01 5.22
CA LEU A 209 -9.91 7.62 4.10
C LEU A 209 -9.43 9.07 3.86
N ALA A 210 -9.27 9.86 4.91
CA ALA A 210 -8.75 11.22 4.80
C ALA A 210 -7.33 11.25 4.22
N ALA A 211 -6.44 10.37 4.69
CA ALA A 211 -5.09 10.23 4.15
C ALA A 211 -5.11 9.80 2.68
N GLU A 212 -5.97 8.85 2.32
CA GLU A 212 -6.16 8.34 0.96
C GLU A 212 -6.61 9.46 0.01
N LEU A 213 -7.61 10.25 0.40
CA LEU A 213 -8.10 11.38 -0.39
C LEU A 213 -7.03 12.47 -0.53
N LEU A 214 -6.35 12.82 0.56
CA LEU A 214 -5.28 13.82 0.56
C LEU A 214 -4.14 13.44 -0.37
N LEU A 215 -3.63 12.21 -0.24
CA LEU A 215 -2.55 11.70 -1.08
C LEU A 215 -2.99 11.51 -2.54
N GLY A 216 -4.23 11.10 -2.76
CA GLY A 216 -4.81 11.02 -4.10
C GLY A 216 -4.90 12.38 -4.80
N LEU A 217 -5.32 13.41 -4.07
CA LEU A 217 -5.31 14.79 -4.56
C LEU A 217 -3.88 15.27 -4.83
N LEU A 218 -2.95 15.05 -3.89
CA LEU A 218 -1.54 15.41 -4.07
C LEU A 218 -0.95 14.74 -5.31
N GLN A 219 -1.21 13.46 -5.52
CA GLN A 219 -0.78 12.71 -6.71
C GLN A 219 -1.36 13.34 -7.98
N ARG A 220 -2.63 13.73 -7.98
CA ARG A 220 -3.29 14.35 -9.14
C ARG A 220 -2.65 15.70 -9.53
N TYR A 221 -2.21 16.47 -8.55
CA TYR A 221 -1.57 17.78 -8.79
C TYR A 221 -0.06 17.65 -9.10
N ALA A 222 0.62 16.70 -8.47
CA ALA A 222 2.06 16.48 -8.65
C ALA A 222 2.43 15.82 -9.98
N VAL A 223 1.50 15.04 -10.57
CA VAL A 223 1.75 14.31 -11.81
C VAL A 223 1.20 15.09 -13.01
N SER A 224 2.08 15.43 -13.95
CA SER A 224 1.68 16.12 -15.18
C SER A 224 0.76 15.23 -16.04
N ARG A 225 -0.23 15.84 -16.72
CA ARG A 225 -1.23 15.14 -17.53
C ARG A 225 -0.61 14.24 -18.62
N GLY A 226 0.51 14.64 -19.22
CA GLY A 226 1.18 13.88 -20.27
C GLY A 226 1.78 12.54 -19.82
N VAL A 227 2.12 12.40 -18.53
CA VAL A 227 2.61 11.14 -17.97
C VAL A 227 1.46 10.21 -17.58
N SER A 228 0.34 10.76 -17.10
CA SER A 228 -0.84 9.99 -16.67
C SER A 228 -1.52 9.23 -17.81
N GLU A 229 -1.60 9.82 -19.00
CA GLU A 229 -2.26 9.21 -20.16
C GLU A 229 -1.51 7.97 -20.70
N ARG A 230 -0.18 7.93 -20.57
CA ARG A 230 0.61 6.77 -21.00
C ARG A 230 0.31 5.53 -20.16
N PHE A 231 0.13 5.68 -18.85
CA PHE A 231 -0.22 4.58 -17.96
C PHE A 231 -1.66 4.10 -18.12
N ALA A 232 -2.60 4.99 -18.47
CA ALA A 232 -3.98 4.63 -18.79
C ALA A 232 -4.05 3.81 -20.10
N LYS A 233 -3.28 4.19 -21.11
CA LYS A 233 -3.26 3.52 -22.41
C LYS A 233 -2.55 2.16 -22.38
N SER A 234 -1.56 1.96 -21.47
CA SER A 234 -0.89 0.67 -21.28
C SER A 234 -1.75 -0.35 -20.52
N ARG A 235 -2.81 0.08 -19.82
CA ARG A 235 -3.77 -0.81 -19.16
C ARG A 235 -4.94 -1.27 -20.03
N ALA A 236 -5.17 -0.61 -21.16
CA ALA A 236 -6.14 -1.12 -22.14
C ALA A 236 -5.54 -2.39 -22.76
N PRO A 237 -6.22 -3.56 -22.67
CA PRO A 237 -5.77 -4.73 -23.42
C PRO A 237 -5.66 -4.31 -24.86
N ALA A 238 -4.51 -4.60 -25.49
CA ALA A 238 -4.35 -4.41 -26.93
C ALA A 238 -5.45 -5.24 -27.60
N GLN A 239 -6.48 -4.57 -28.05
CA GLN A 239 -7.43 -5.17 -28.96
C GLN A 239 -6.64 -5.38 -30.26
N ASP A 240 -6.07 -6.58 -30.42
CA ASP A 240 -5.50 -6.99 -31.70
C ASP A 240 -6.67 -6.90 -32.71
N PRO A 241 -6.55 -6.05 -33.73
CA PRO A 241 -7.60 -5.95 -34.78
C PRO A 241 -7.94 -7.30 -35.37
N ARG A 242 -7.01 -8.27 -35.30
CA ARG A 242 -7.21 -9.64 -35.77
C ARG A 242 -8.10 -10.46 -34.83
N GLU A 243 -8.05 -10.24 -33.50
CA GLU A 243 -8.93 -10.91 -32.56
C GLU A 243 -10.37 -10.38 -32.65
N ALA A 244 -10.54 -9.09 -32.89
CA ALA A 244 -11.86 -8.49 -33.16
C ALA A 244 -12.49 -8.99 -34.44
N ASP A 245 -11.69 -9.28 -35.47
CA ASP A 245 -12.17 -9.80 -36.74
C ASP A 245 -12.51 -11.30 -36.66
N VAL A 246 -11.74 -12.08 -35.91
CA VAL A 246 -12.01 -13.49 -35.59
C VAL A 246 -13.32 -13.65 -34.82
N LEU A 247 -13.57 -12.78 -33.83
CA LEU A 247 -14.83 -12.81 -33.09
C LEU A 247 -16.03 -12.35 -33.89
N ARG A 248 -15.87 -11.44 -34.84
CA ARG A 248 -16.93 -11.05 -35.82
C ARG A 248 -17.25 -12.16 -36.80
N THR A 249 -16.24 -12.87 -37.28
CA THR A 249 -16.43 -13.99 -38.24
C THR A 249 -16.94 -15.24 -37.57
N ALA A 250 -16.56 -15.51 -36.31
CA ALA A 250 -17.06 -16.65 -35.52
C ALA A 250 -18.54 -16.50 -35.10
N GLY A 251 -19.03 -15.25 -34.97
CA GLY A 251 -20.43 -14.99 -34.61
C GLY A 251 -21.43 -15.04 -35.74
N SER A 252 -20.99 -15.18 -37.02
CA SER A 252 -21.86 -15.12 -38.20
C SER A 252 -22.17 -16.46 -38.87
N THR A 253 -21.61 -17.58 -38.38
CA THR A 253 -21.89 -18.91 -38.99
C THR A 253 -22.20 -19.92 -37.89
N PRO A 254 -23.46 -20.38 -37.74
CA PRO A 254 -23.73 -21.53 -36.89
C PRO A 254 -23.05 -22.76 -37.52
N PRO A 255 -22.45 -23.67 -36.73
CA PRO A 255 -21.80 -24.87 -37.24
C PRO A 255 -22.84 -25.74 -37.94
N GLN A 256 -22.75 -25.85 -39.26
CA GLN A 256 -23.49 -26.86 -40.00
C GLN A 256 -22.86 -28.22 -39.70
N TYR A 257 -23.54 -28.98 -38.84
CA TYR A 257 -23.25 -30.38 -38.60
C TYR A 257 -23.69 -31.18 -39.85
N THR A 258 -22.74 -31.53 -40.71
CA THR A 258 -22.96 -32.51 -41.78
C THR A 258 -22.60 -33.89 -41.20
N PRO A 259 -23.57 -34.82 -41.02
CA PRO A 259 -23.24 -36.17 -40.63
C PRO A 259 -22.55 -36.87 -41.78
N THR A 260 -21.31 -37.26 -41.58
CA THR A 260 -20.57 -38.11 -42.52
C THR A 260 -21.18 -39.50 -42.52
N THR A 261 -21.67 -39.92 -43.70
CA THR A 261 -22.38 -41.17 -44.03
C THR A 261 -21.47 -42.43 -43.92
N GLY A 262 -20.59 -42.50 -42.92
CA GLY A 262 -19.60 -43.57 -42.77
C GLY A 262 -19.78 -44.54 -41.58
N GLU A 263 -20.60 -44.15 -40.59
CA GLU A 263 -20.62 -44.90 -39.31
C GLU A 263 -21.83 -45.80 -39.03
N ILE A 264 -22.67 -46.08 -40.02
CA ILE A 264 -23.84 -46.96 -39.83
C ILE A 264 -23.61 -48.41 -40.42
N ARG A 265 -22.37 -48.84 -40.54
CA ARG A 265 -22.15 -50.20 -41.13
C ARG A 265 -21.38 -51.20 -40.26
N SER A 266 -21.21 -50.97 -38.96
CA SER A 266 -20.50 -51.94 -38.10
C SER A 266 -21.27 -52.46 -36.89
N ALA A 267 -22.61 -52.24 -36.80
CA ALA A 267 -23.41 -52.76 -35.68
C ALA A 267 -24.43 -53.85 -36.06
N ARG A 268 -24.14 -54.66 -37.10
CA ARG A 268 -24.92 -55.87 -37.40
C ARG A 268 -23.99 -56.96 -37.92
N SER A 269 -23.34 -57.69 -37.01
CA SER A 269 -22.98 -59.13 -37.17
C SER A 269 -22.20 -59.60 -35.94
N SER A 270 -22.87 -60.26 -35.03
CA SER A 270 -22.37 -61.46 -34.38
C SER A 270 -23.49 -62.07 -33.54
N PRO A 271 -23.60 -63.40 -33.58
CA PRO A 271 -24.71 -64.17 -33.01
C PRO A 271 -24.68 -64.30 -31.50
#